data_debb998bed0d9386e75dcbf20b76f236
#
_entry.id   debb998bed0d9386e75dcbf20b76f236
#
_cell.length_a   1.000
_cell.length_b   1.000
_cell.length_c   1.000
_cell.angle_alpha   90.00
_cell.angle_beta   90.00
_cell.angle_gamma   90.00
#
_symmetry.space_group_name_H-M   'P 1'
#
loop_
_entity.id
_entity.type
_entity.pdbx_description
1 polymer ?
#
loop_
_entity_poly.entity_id
_entity_poly.type
_entity_poly.pdbx_seq_one_letter_code
_entity_poly.pdbx_strand_id
1 'polypeptide(L)'
;MDHLTVIIGAGLTGLTTAAFLRAAGRPVLVLERAAHIGGQIRTYREDGFVFETGPNTGTISSPEVAELFELLGLEPEIATPAASNRLIWKGNKLYPLPRNIAEAVGTPLFSLWDKWRILGEPFRRRGGQPNETVGALARRRLGKSFVDYAVDPFLGGIYAGDPDQLVTRFALPKLYDLEQRYGSFVLGAVRKARQPQSERDRKASRKVFSVQGGLGLLVEALADYIGREHILTETQIRYINHPGAHTFGLTYTDASEEEHT
;
A
#
# COMPACT_ATOMS: atom_id res chain seq x y z
N MET A 1 -27.80 7.25 -19.64
CA MET A 1 -28.21 6.14 -18.73
C MET A 1 -27.02 5.88 -17.80
N ASP A 2 -27.23 6.05 -16.51
CA ASP A 2 -26.17 5.73 -15.54
C ASP A 2 -26.11 4.21 -15.40
N HIS A 3 -25.06 3.62 -15.95
CA HIS A 3 -24.83 2.18 -15.82
C HIS A 3 -24.46 1.83 -14.39
N LEU A 4 -25.12 0.82 -13.82
CA LEU A 4 -24.76 0.23 -12.54
C LEU A 4 -23.32 -0.32 -12.61
N THR A 5 -22.49 0.07 -11.67
CA THR A 5 -21.14 -0.50 -11.54
C THR A 5 -21.17 -1.57 -10.46
N VAL A 6 -20.94 -2.82 -10.85
CA VAL A 6 -20.81 -3.94 -9.89
C VAL A 6 -19.34 -4.10 -9.50
N ILE A 7 -19.09 -4.17 -8.19
CA ILE A 7 -17.76 -4.32 -7.62
C ILE A 7 -17.71 -5.68 -6.90
N ILE A 8 -16.75 -6.50 -7.26
CA ILE A 8 -16.57 -7.83 -6.69
C ILE A 8 -15.51 -7.76 -5.58
N GLY A 9 -15.95 -8.03 -4.37
CA GLY A 9 -15.15 -8.00 -3.15
C GLY A 9 -15.32 -6.72 -2.33
N ALA A 10 -15.76 -6.86 -1.08
CA ALA A 10 -15.88 -5.79 -0.08
C ALA A 10 -14.62 -5.65 0.79
N GLY A 11 -13.44 -5.92 0.25
CA GLY A 11 -12.18 -5.53 0.86
C GLY A 11 -11.96 -4.02 0.75
N LEU A 12 -10.90 -3.47 1.39
CA LEU A 12 -10.61 -2.03 1.40
C LEU A 12 -10.63 -1.42 -0.02
N THR A 13 -10.03 -2.08 -1.01
CA THR A 13 -9.98 -1.58 -2.39
C THR A 13 -11.39 -1.48 -3.01
N GLY A 14 -12.19 -2.51 -2.87
CA GLY A 14 -13.57 -2.51 -3.42
C GLY A 14 -14.45 -1.46 -2.76
N LEU A 15 -14.42 -1.39 -1.42
CA LEU A 15 -15.19 -0.38 -0.67
C LEU A 15 -14.73 1.04 -0.99
N THR A 16 -13.42 1.30 -1.09
CA THR A 16 -12.89 2.62 -1.48
C THR A 16 -13.33 2.99 -2.90
N THR A 17 -13.28 2.03 -3.84
CA THR A 17 -13.77 2.24 -5.22
C THR A 17 -15.26 2.60 -5.22
N ALA A 18 -16.07 1.85 -4.47
CA ALA A 18 -17.49 2.12 -4.33
C ALA A 18 -17.77 3.51 -3.75
N ALA A 19 -17.04 3.90 -2.69
CA ALA A 19 -17.22 5.20 -2.05
C ALA A 19 -16.91 6.36 -3.01
N PHE A 20 -15.81 6.31 -3.76
CA PHE A 20 -15.50 7.35 -4.75
C PHE A 20 -16.47 7.37 -5.93
N LEU A 21 -16.97 6.23 -6.39
CA LEU A 21 -18.00 6.19 -7.41
C LEU A 21 -19.33 6.79 -6.91
N ARG A 22 -19.73 6.49 -5.67
CA ARG A 22 -20.90 7.11 -5.03
C ARG A 22 -20.74 8.62 -4.87
N ALA A 23 -19.55 9.07 -4.46
CA ALA A 23 -19.24 10.50 -4.39
C ALA A 23 -19.36 11.20 -5.76
N ALA A 24 -19.07 10.47 -6.84
CA ALA A 24 -19.26 10.94 -8.23
C ALA A 24 -20.70 10.74 -8.76
N GLY A 25 -21.66 10.40 -7.91
CA GLY A 25 -23.07 10.19 -8.30
C GLY A 25 -23.34 8.91 -9.09
N ARG A 26 -22.40 7.95 -9.12
CA ARG A 26 -22.56 6.70 -9.89
C ARG A 26 -23.25 5.62 -9.04
N PRO A 27 -24.23 4.91 -9.60
CA PRO A 27 -24.83 3.77 -8.90
C PRO A 27 -23.83 2.62 -8.80
N VAL A 28 -23.76 2.01 -7.60
CA VAL A 28 -22.84 0.90 -7.31
C VAL A 28 -23.56 -0.23 -6.60
N LEU A 29 -23.07 -1.44 -6.81
CA LEU A 29 -23.40 -2.63 -6.05
C LEU A 29 -22.11 -3.38 -5.72
N VAL A 30 -21.87 -3.70 -4.45
CA VAL A 30 -20.71 -4.46 -4.00
C VAL A 30 -21.15 -5.86 -3.63
N LEU A 31 -20.47 -6.88 -4.17
CA LEU A 31 -20.74 -8.29 -3.90
C LEU A 31 -19.55 -8.89 -3.14
N GLU A 32 -19.81 -9.44 -1.96
CA GLU A 32 -18.79 -10.03 -1.09
C GLU A 32 -19.14 -11.49 -0.76
N ARG A 33 -18.15 -12.36 -0.93
CA ARG A 33 -18.33 -13.80 -0.65
C ARG A 33 -18.42 -14.11 0.84
N ALA A 34 -17.68 -13.40 1.67
CA ALA A 34 -17.69 -13.61 3.12
C ALA A 34 -18.94 -12.99 3.76
N ALA A 35 -19.31 -13.47 4.94
CA ALA A 35 -20.37 -12.88 5.75
C ALA A 35 -20.00 -11.52 6.36
N HIS A 36 -18.77 -11.04 6.14
CA HIS A 36 -18.25 -9.79 6.68
C HIS A 36 -17.49 -9.00 5.61
N ILE A 37 -17.52 -7.70 5.75
CA ILE A 37 -16.80 -6.75 4.91
C ILE A 37 -15.38 -6.49 5.45
N GLY A 38 -14.53 -5.77 4.68
CA GLY A 38 -13.20 -5.33 5.09
C GLY A 38 -12.05 -6.25 4.61
N GLY A 39 -12.36 -7.47 4.18
CA GLY A 39 -11.36 -8.42 3.70
C GLY A 39 -10.33 -8.75 4.78
N GLN A 40 -9.07 -8.32 4.59
CA GLN A 40 -7.99 -8.54 5.55
C GLN A 40 -8.01 -7.58 6.75
N ILE A 41 -8.77 -6.49 6.71
CA ILE A 41 -8.88 -5.55 7.83
C ILE A 41 -9.93 -6.11 8.80
N ARG A 42 -9.46 -6.50 9.98
CA ARG A 42 -10.30 -7.02 11.05
C ARG A 42 -9.79 -6.55 12.40
N THR A 43 -10.59 -5.75 13.07
CA THR A 43 -10.35 -5.28 14.43
C THR A 43 -11.17 -6.12 15.41
N TYR A 44 -10.51 -6.67 16.40
CA TYR A 44 -11.13 -7.36 17.51
C TYR A 44 -11.07 -6.50 18.77
N ARG A 45 -12.11 -6.63 19.59
CA ARG A 45 -12.21 -5.98 20.90
C ARG A 45 -12.60 -7.04 21.92
N GLU A 46 -11.71 -7.30 22.85
CA GLU A 46 -11.90 -8.33 23.88
C GLU A 46 -11.21 -7.89 25.16
N ASP A 47 -11.87 -8.00 26.28
CA ASP A 47 -11.35 -7.66 27.63
C ASP A 47 -10.69 -6.28 27.75
N GLY A 48 -11.21 -5.29 27.02
CA GLY A 48 -10.68 -3.93 27.00
C GLY A 48 -9.46 -3.73 26.07
N PHE A 49 -9.00 -4.78 25.40
CA PHE A 49 -7.96 -4.71 24.36
C PHE A 49 -8.59 -4.50 22.98
N VAL A 50 -7.83 -3.79 22.14
CA VAL A 50 -8.14 -3.61 20.72
C VAL A 50 -6.94 -4.13 19.92
N PHE A 51 -7.15 -5.09 19.04
CA PHE A 51 -6.08 -5.64 18.21
C PHE A 51 -6.56 -5.97 16.79
N GLU A 52 -5.63 -5.90 15.87
CA GLU A 52 -5.83 -6.22 14.46
C GLU A 52 -5.31 -7.62 14.15
N THR A 53 -6.04 -8.41 13.37
CA THR A 53 -5.57 -9.73 12.89
C THR A 53 -4.98 -9.65 11.47
N GLY A 54 -5.07 -8.50 10.86
CA GLY A 54 -4.50 -8.17 9.55
C GLY A 54 -3.55 -6.97 9.64
N PRO A 55 -3.63 -6.04 8.68
CA PRO A 55 -2.84 -4.80 8.74
C PRO A 55 -3.29 -3.96 9.94
N ASN A 56 -2.32 -3.47 10.72
CA ASN A 56 -2.59 -2.65 11.90
C ASN A 56 -2.36 -1.15 11.65
N THR A 57 -1.75 -0.79 10.53
CA THR A 57 -1.52 0.59 10.14
C THR A 57 -1.57 0.76 8.63
N GLY A 58 -1.90 1.97 8.20
CA GLY A 58 -1.77 2.43 6.83
C GLY A 58 -0.76 3.55 6.68
N THR A 59 -0.57 4.03 5.47
CA THR A 59 0.29 5.19 5.18
C THR A 59 -0.45 6.14 4.25
N ILE A 60 -0.48 7.43 4.57
CA ILE A 60 -1.03 8.47 3.69
C ILE A 60 -0.03 8.69 2.54
N SER A 61 0.06 7.70 1.64
CA SER A 61 1.09 7.61 0.59
C SER A 61 0.73 8.35 -0.69
N SER A 62 -0.52 8.76 -0.83
CA SER A 62 -1.05 9.50 -1.98
C SER A 62 -2.15 10.47 -1.54
N PRO A 63 -2.48 11.49 -2.35
CA PRO A 63 -3.57 12.42 -2.07
C PRO A 63 -4.91 11.72 -1.88
N GLU A 64 -5.18 10.66 -2.64
CA GLU A 64 -6.44 9.91 -2.60
C GLU A 64 -6.71 9.31 -1.22
N VAL A 65 -5.66 8.90 -0.49
CA VAL A 65 -5.83 8.39 0.89
C VAL A 65 -6.27 9.51 1.83
N ALA A 66 -5.71 10.71 1.70
CA ALA A 66 -6.15 11.86 2.50
C ALA A 66 -7.58 12.27 2.15
N GLU A 67 -7.89 12.32 0.85
CA GLU A 67 -9.23 12.64 0.34
C GLU A 67 -10.28 11.62 0.78
N LEU A 68 -9.89 10.35 0.95
CA LEU A 68 -10.77 9.32 1.50
C LEU A 68 -11.18 9.64 2.95
N PHE A 69 -10.22 10.02 3.80
CA PHE A 69 -10.52 10.43 5.17
C PHE A 69 -11.40 11.67 5.22
N GLU A 70 -11.12 12.67 4.37
CA GLU A 70 -11.96 13.87 4.21
C GLU A 70 -13.40 13.50 3.79
N LEU A 71 -13.55 12.61 2.81
CA LEU A 71 -14.83 12.13 2.28
C LEU A 71 -15.67 11.45 3.36
N LEU A 72 -15.02 10.64 4.20
CA LEU A 72 -15.69 9.90 5.27
C LEU A 72 -15.90 10.72 6.55
N GLY A 73 -15.32 11.92 6.64
CA GLY A 73 -15.33 12.71 7.88
C GLY A 73 -14.60 12.01 9.02
N LEU A 74 -13.63 11.18 8.72
CA LEU A 74 -12.89 10.36 9.68
C LEU A 74 -11.50 10.96 9.91
N GLU A 75 -11.09 11.05 11.18
CA GLU A 75 -9.77 11.56 11.55
C GLU A 75 -8.75 10.42 11.67
N PRO A 76 -7.64 10.45 10.89
CA PRO A 76 -6.60 9.44 11.04
C PRO A 76 -5.79 9.68 12.33
N GLU A 77 -5.60 8.63 13.13
CA GLU A 77 -4.68 8.64 14.25
C GLU A 77 -3.24 8.51 13.74
N ILE A 78 -2.50 9.59 13.78
CA ILE A 78 -1.14 9.65 13.24
C ILE A 78 -0.14 9.09 14.23
N ALA A 79 0.71 8.17 13.76
CA ALA A 79 1.79 7.60 14.54
C ALA A 79 2.74 8.68 15.09
N THR A 80 3.14 8.54 16.34
CA THR A 80 4.09 9.46 16.98
C THR A 80 5.47 9.41 16.29
N PRO A 81 6.29 10.46 16.38
CA PRO A 81 7.63 10.46 15.80
C PRO A 81 8.51 9.30 16.29
N ALA A 82 8.33 8.85 17.54
CA ALA A 82 9.03 7.69 18.10
C ALA A 82 8.72 6.39 17.37
N ALA A 83 7.47 6.18 16.95
CA ALA A 83 7.05 5.01 16.20
C ALA A 83 7.60 4.97 14.76
N SER A 84 8.14 6.07 14.24
CA SER A 84 8.78 6.12 12.92
C SER A 84 10.20 5.57 12.90
N ASN A 85 10.81 5.31 14.05
CA ASN A 85 12.16 4.78 14.17
C ASN A 85 12.14 3.28 13.85
N ARG A 86 12.74 2.91 12.73
CA ARG A 86 12.96 1.52 12.37
C ARG A 86 14.33 1.10 12.88
N LEU A 87 14.38 0.05 13.67
CA LEU A 87 15.61 -0.46 14.28
C LEU A 87 16.03 -1.75 13.57
N ILE A 88 17.31 -1.85 13.24
CA ILE A 88 17.93 -3.02 12.61
C ILE A 88 18.86 -3.69 13.62
N TRP A 89 18.64 -4.98 13.82
CA TRP A 89 19.51 -5.79 14.67
C TRP A 89 20.79 -6.17 13.91
N LYS A 90 21.94 -5.78 14.45
CA LYS A 90 23.24 -6.14 13.89
C LYS A 90 24.28 -6.29 14.99
N GLY A 91 24.98 -7.43 15.07
CA GLY A 91 26.07 -7.64 16.01
C GLY A 91 25.67 -7.41 17.48
N ASN A 92 24.55 -7.99 17.92
CA ASN A 92 23.98 -7.87 19.25
C ASN A 92 23.56 -6.44 19.68
N LYS A 93 23.32 -5.54 18.72
CA LYS A 93 22.86 -4.17 18.99
C LYS A 93 21.78 -3.77 18.00
N LEU A 94 20.90 -2.86 18.45
CA LEU A 94 19.91 -2.21 17.61
C LEU A 94 20.47 -0.89 17.07
N TYR A 95 20.37 -0.70 15.76
CA TYR A 95 20.75 0.52 15.07
C TYR A 95 19.57 1.13 14.33
N PRO A 96 19.37 2.45 14.37
CA PRO A 96 18.34 3.08 13.60
C PRO A 96 18.63 2.98 12.09
N LEU A 97 17.60 2.66 11.31
CA LEU A 97 17.69 2.72 9.85
C LEU A 97 17.80 4.18 9.42
N PRO A 98 18.84 4.56 8.63
CA PRO A 98 19.02 5.92 8.19
C PRO A 98 17.82 6.43 7.36
N ARG A 99 17.35 7.64 7.67
CA ARG A 99 16.23 8.30 6.97
C ARG A 99 16.69 9.30 5.91
N ASN A 100 17.94 9.69 5.96
CA ASN A 100 18.55 10.65 5.04
C ASN A 100 20.03 10.33 4.78
N ILE A 101 20.64 11.05 3.82
CA ILE A 101 22.02 10.81 3.40
C ILE A 101 23.01 11.07 4.55
N ALA A 102 22.80 12.11 5.37
CA ALA A 102 23.70 12.43 6.48
C ALA A 102 23.71 11.29 7.53
N GLU A 103 22.53 10.79 7.89
CA GLU A 103 22.40 9.62 8.77
C GLU A 103 23.04 8.36 8.15
N ALA A 104 22.88 8.16 6.82
CA ALA A 104 23.49 7.04 6.10
C ALA A 104 25.00 7.07 6.10
N VAL A 105 25.61 8.25 6.08
CA VAL A 105 27.06 8.43 6.19
C VAL A 105 27.55 8.14 7.63
N GLY A 106 26.79 8.57 8.64
CA GLY A 106 27.15 8.40 10.06
C GLY A 106 26.86 7.01 10.63
N THR A 107 25.93 6.23 10.04
CA THR A 107 25.50 4.96 10.62
C THR A 107 26.59 3.89 10.62
N PRO A 108 26.71 3.08 11.70
CA PRO A 108 27.58 1.89 11.72
C PRO A 108 26.95 0.67 11.04
N LEU A 109 25.72 0.75 10.52
CA LEU A 109 25.10 -0.32 9.75
C LEU A 109 25.92 -0.69 8.52
N PHE A 110 26.56 0.30 7.89
CA PHE A 110 27.32 0.15 6.66
C PHE A 110 28.80 0.41 6.89
N SER A 111 29.64 -0.43 6.31
CA SER A 111 31.09 -0.22 6.29
C SER A 111 31.48 1.00 5.44
N LEU A 112 32.72 1.46 5.55
CA LEU A 112 33.23 2.54 4.70
C LEU A 112 33.15 2.17 3.21
N TRP A 113 33.41 0.90 2.87
CA TRP A 113 33.27 0.41 1.50
C TRP A 113 31.84 0.47 0.98
N ASP A 114 30.87 0.10 1.81
CA ASP A 114 29.44 0.21 1.46
C ASP A 114 29.04 1.66 1.21
N LYS A 115 29.54 2.58 2.04
CA LYS A 115 29.29 4.02 1.90
C LYS A 115 29.87 4.58 0.59
N TRP A 116 31.11 4.24 0.24
CA TRP A 116 31.70 4.56 -1.05
C TRP A 116 30.92 3.95 -2.22
N ARG A 117 30.46 2.72 -2.04
CA ARG A 117 29.63 2.05 -3.05
C ARG A 117 28.30 2.78 -3.29
N ILE A 118 27.66 3.26 -2.24
CA ILE A 118 26.41 4.05 -2.32
C ILE A 118 26.67 5.40 -3.00
N LEU A 119 27.76 6.08 -2.67
CA LEU A 119 28.14 7.34 -3.34
C LEU A 119 28.45 7.16 -4.83
N GLY A 120 28.98 6.01 -5.21
CA GLY A 120 29.21 5.65 -6.63
C GLY A 120 27.96 5.17 -7.38
N GLU A 121 26.79 5.11 -6.73
CA GLU A 121 25.55 4.63 -7.34
C GLU A 121 25.15 5.40 -8.62
N PRO A 122 25.29 6.74 -8.72
CA PRO A 122 24.93 7.49 -9.92
C PRO A 122 25.71 7.10 -11.19
N PHE A 123 26.90 6.54 -11.02
CA PHE A 123 27.77 6.14 -12.14
C PHE A 123 27.55 4.69 -12.59
N ARG A 124 26.64 3.97 -11.97
CA ARG A 124 26.36 2.56 -12.33
C ARG A 124 25.42 2.48 -13.52
N ARG A 125 25.68 1.50 -14.38
CA ARG A 125 24.83 1.24 -15.54
C ARG A 125 23.40 0.95 -15.11
N ARG A 126 22.46 1.53 -15.82
CA ARG A 126 21.03 1.26 -15.71
C ARG A 126 20.77 -0.21 -16.06
N GLY A 127 19.93 -0.87 -15.27
CA GLY A 127 19.45 -2.21 -15.56
C GLY A 127 18.34 -2.17 -16.61
N GLY A 128 18.20 -3.27 -17.36
CA GLY A 128 17.23 -3.34 -18.45
C GLY A 128 16.24 -4.49 -18.34
N GLN A 129 16.30 -5.30 -17.28
CA GLN A 129 15.41 -6.44 -17.14
C GLN A 129 14.07 -6.06 -16.47
N PRO A 130 12.94 -6.22 -17.17
CA PRO A 130 11.63 -5.83 -16.63
C PRO A 130 11.23 -6.59 -15.36
N ASN A 131 11.77 -7.80 -15.18
CA ASN A 131 11.47 -8.68 -14.06
C ASN A 131 12.63 -8.76 -13.04
N GLU A 132 13.54 -7.76 -13.02
CA GLU A 132 14.61 -7.70 -12.02
C GLU A 132 14.01 -7.65 -10.62
N THR A 133 14.46 -8.56 -9.73
CA THR A 133 14.01 -8.61 -8.34
C THR A 133 14.58 -7.46 -7.53
N VAL A 134 13.93 -7.12 -6.42
CA VAL A 134 14.39 -6.05 -5.53
C VAL A 134 15.77 -6.37 -4.98
N GLY A 135 16.03 -7.62 -4.61
CA GLY A 135 17.34 -8.07 -4.13
C GLY A 135 18.42 -7.94 -5.20
N ALA A 136 18.15 -8.35 -6.43
CA ALA A 136 19.10 -8.23 -7.55
C ALA A 136 19.42 -6.77 -7.87
N LEU A 137 18.38 -5.93 -7.98
CA LEU A 137 18.50 -4.49 -8.20
C LEU A 137 19.32 -3.82 -7.10
N ALA A 138 18.99 -4.08 -5.84
CA ALA A 138 19.68 -3.47 -4.71
C ALA A 138 21.15 -3.95 -4.60
N ARG A 139 21.42 -5.24 -4.82
CA ARG A 139 22.81 -5.76 -4.88
C ARG A 139 23.63 -5.11 -5.99
N ARG A 140 23.05 -4.98 -7.17
CA ARG A 140 23.70 -4.37 -8.33
C ARG A 140 24.05 -2.91 -8.07
N ARG A 141 23.12 -2.16 -7.49
CA ARG A 141 23.28 -0.72 -7.29
C ARG A 141 23.96 -0.35 -5.97
N LEU A 142 23.58 -0.96 -4.88
CA LEU A 142 23.97 -0.52 -3.53
C LEU A 142 24.87 -1.52 -2.81
N GLY A 143 24.88 -2.78 -3.25
CA GLY A 143 25.72 -3.84 -2.68
C GLY A 143 24.98 -4.76 -1.73
N LYS A 144 25.68 -5.87 -1.37
CA LYS A 144 25.11 -6.93 -0.55
C LYS A 144 24.71 -6.45 0.85
N SER A 145 25.58 -5.70 1.52
CA SER A 145 25.30 -5.18 2.88
C SER A 145 24.03 -4.32 2.92
N PHE A 146 23.74 -3.59 1.85
CA PHE A 146 22.52 -2.79 1.79
C PHE A 146 21.27 -3.67 1.66
N VAL A 147 21.37 -4.79 0.94
CA VAL A 147 20.28 -5.77 0.91
C VAL A 147 20.10 -6.36 2.30
N ASP A 148 21.13 -6.86 2.92
CA ASP A 148 21.06 -7.60 4.18
C ASP A 148 20.55 -6.73 5.36
N TYR A 149 20.92 -5.44 5.42
CA TYR A 149 20.63 -4.56 6.55
C TYR A 149 19.60 -3.45 6.30
N ALA A 150 19.15 -3.28 5.07
CA ALA A 150 18.13 -2.30 4.77
C ALA A 150 16.96 -2.89 3.98
N VAL A 151 17.23 -3.56 2.86
CA VAL A 151 16.18 -4.01 1.94
C VAL A 151 15.42 -5.20 2.51
N ASP A 152 16.13 -6.23 2.94
CA ASP A 152 15.53 -7.46 3.46
C ASP A 152 14.70 -7.23 4.73
N PRO A 153 15.22 -6.55 5.78
CA PRO A 153 14.40 -6.22 6.96
C PRO A 153 13.20 -5.33 6.64
N PHE A 154 13.34 -4.43 5.67
CA PHE A 154 12.25 -3.55 5.25
C PHE A 154 11.14 -4.32 4.52
N LEU A 155 11.51 -5.17 3.57
CA LEU A 155 10.56 -5.96 2.80
C LEU A 155 9.93 -7.08 3.63
N GLY A 156 10.72 -7.73 4.47
CA GLY A 156 10.22 -8.73 5.42
C GLY A 156 9.15 -8.15 6.36
N GLY A 157 9.35 -6.92 6.83
CA GLY A 157 8.39 -6.23 7.69
C GLY A 157 7.11 -5.73 6.99
N ILE A 158 7.15 -5.50 5.66
CA ILE A 158 6.01 -4.95 4.91
C ILE A 158 5.29 -6.04 4.12
N TYR A 159 6.04 -6.89 3.41
CA TYR A 159 5.49 -7.86 2.48
C TYR A 159 5.58 -9.30 2.99
N ALA A 160 6.25 -9.55 4.13
CA ALA A 160 6.62 -10.87 4.61
C ALA A 160 7.25 -11.73 3.48
N GLY A 161 7.98 -11.09 2.57
CA GLY A 161 8.47 -11.67 1.32
C GLY A 161 9.98 -11.58 1.17
N ASP A 162 10.51 -12.51 0.38
CA ASP A 162 11.93 -12.58 0.01
C ASP A 162 12.27 -11.54 -1.07
N PRO A 163 13.25 -10.63 -0.83
CA PRO A 163 13.70 -9.66 -1.84
C PRO A 163 14.13 -10.28 -3.16
N ASP A 164 14.56 -11.55 -3.15
CA ASP A 164 15.00 -12.26 -4.35
C ASP A 164 13.85 -12.85 -5.17
N GLN A 165 12.64 -12.83 -4.65
CA GLN A 165 11.43 -13.25 -5.36
C GLN A 165 10.53 -12.07 -5.75
N LEU A 166 10.63 -10.96 -5.04
CA LEU A 166 9.80 -9.78 -5.30
C LEU A 166 10.30 -9.01 -6.53
N VAL A 167 9.49 -8.94 -7.57
CA VAL A 167 9.78 -8.16 -8.79
C VAL A 167 9.65 -6.66 -8.49
N THR A 168 10.72 -5.90 -8.76
CA THR A 168 10.85 -4.49 -8.35
C THR A 168 9.73 -3.59 -8.87
N ARG A 169 9.33 -3.75 -10.12
CA ARG A 169 8.29 -2.90 -10.74
C ARG A 169 6.94 -3.03 -10.05
N PHE A 170 6.66 -4.15 -9.39
CA PHE A 170 5.42 -4.39 -8.66
C PHE A 170 5.56 -4.09 -7.17
N ALA A 171 6.66 -4.55 -6.54
CA ALA A 171 6.87 -4.36 -5.11
C ALA A 171 7.27 -2.93 -4.75
N LEU A 172 8.15 -2.30 -5.54
CA LEU A 172 8.67 -0.96 -5.32
C LEU A 172 8.61 -0.10 -6.60
N PRO A 173 7.43 0.17 -7.17
CA PRO A 173 7.30 0.86 -8.45
C PRO A 173 7.97 2.24 -8.45
N LYS A 174 7.92 2.96 -7.32
CA LYS A 174 8.58 4.27 -7.19
C LYS A 174 10.11 4.17 -7.33
N LEU A 175 10.72 3.11 -6.80
CA LEU A 175 12.15 2.87 -6.91
C LEU A 175 12.53 2.45 -8.34
N TYR A 176 11.74 1.58 -8.94
CA TYR A 176 11.87 1.19 -10.35
C TYR A 176 11.83 2.41 -11.26
N ASP A 177 10.85 3.29 -11.09
CA ASP A 177 10.70 4.52 -11.88
C ASP A 177 11.89 5.47 -11.74
N LEU A 178 12.49 5.58 -10.54
CA LEU A 178 13.68 6.42 -10.35
C LEU A 178 14.84 5.94 -11.23
N GLU A 179 15.09 4.62 -11.27
CA GLU A 179 16.10 4.07 -12.16
C GLU A 179 15.73 4.23 -13.64
N GLN A 180 14.46 3.92 -13.99
CA GLN A 180 14.02 3.99 -15.38
C GLN A 180 14.05 5.41 -15.94
N ARG A 181 13.69 6.42 -15.16
CA ARG A 181 13.62 7.82 -15.63
C ARG A 181 14.95 8.56 -15.52
N TYR A 182 15.69 8.31 -14.42
CA TYR A 182 16.89 9.12 -14.10
C TYR A 182 18.19 8.32 -14.16
N GLY A 183 18.14 7.02 -14.37
CA GLY A 183 19.30 6.14 -14.37
C GLY A 183 19.95 5.92 -13.00
N SER A 184 19.45 6.56 -11.94
CA SER A 184 20.02 6.54 -10.58
C SER A 184 18.96 6.80 -9.52
N PHE A 185 19.06 6.12 -8.40
CA PHE A 185 18.20 6.37 -7.23
C PHE A 185 18.52 7.73 -6.59
N VAL A 186 19.82 8.01 -6.42
CA VAL A 186 20.29 9.24 -5.76
C VAL A 186 19.94 10.47 -6.61
N LEU A 187 20.33 10.48 -7.90
CA LEU A 187 19.99 11.58 -8.79
C LEU A 187 18.49 11.72 -9.02
N GLY A 188 17.78 10.60 -9.13
CA GLY A 188 16.33 10.58 -9.27
C GLY A 188 15.63 11.17 -8.04
N ALA A 189 16.05 10.80 -6.83
CA ALA A 189 15.52 11.36 -5.60
C ALA A 189 15.77 12.88 -5.49
N VAL A 190 16.97 13.35 -5.80
CA VAL A 190 17.31 14.78 -5.80
C VAL A 190 16.49 15.56 -6.82
N ARG A 191 16.37 15.06 -8.06
CA ARG A 191 15.57 15.69 -9.12
C ARG A 191 14.09 15.73 -8.75
N LYS A 192 13.57 14.61 -8.22
CA LYS A 192 12.17 14.54 -7.81
C LYS A 192 11.85 15.45 -6.63
N ALA A 193 12.77 15.62 -5.69
CA ALA A 193 12.60 16.54 -4.55
C ALA A 193 12.57 18.02 -4.98
N ARG A 194 13.13 18.36 -6.16
CA ARG A 194 13.12 19.71 -6.73
C ARG A 194 11.90 20.00 -7.61
N GLN A 195 11.08 18.98 -7.90
CA GLN A 195 9.86 19.19 -8.67
C GLN A 195 8.82 19.92 -7.82
N PRO A 196 8.13 20.94 -8.37
CA PRO A 196 7.04 21.59 -7.67
C PRO A 196 5.94 20.57 -7.39
N GLN A 197 5.46 20.55 -6.15
CA GLN A 197 4.33 19.74 -5.74
C GLN A 197 3.07 20.59 -5.81
N SER A 198 2.00 20.04 -6.41
CA SER A 198 0.68 20.67 -6.37
C SER A 198 0.15 20.69 -4.92
N GLU A 199 -0.84 21.52 -4.65
CA GLU A 199 -1.51 21.53 -3.34
C GLU A 199 -2.12 20.15 -3.03
N ARG A 200 -2.69 19.50 -4.04
CA ARG A 200 -3.22 18.15 -3.90
C ARG A 200 -2.12 17.14 -3.52
N ASP A 201 -0.94 17.18 -4.16
CA ASP A 201 0.17 16.27 -3.86
C ASP A 201 0.70 16.43 -2.43
N ARG A 202 0.58 17.64 -1.84
CA ARG A 202 0.99 17.89 -0.45
C ARG A 202 0.12 17.18 0.57
N LYS A 203 -1.12 16.80 0.22
CA LYS A 203 -1.98 15.96 1.07
C LYS A 203 -1.34 14.60 1.37
N ALA A 204 -0.49 14.08 0.47
CA ALA A 204 0.28 12.85 0.65
C ALA A 204 1.40 13.03 1.71
N SER A 205 1.03 13.13 2.96
CA SER A 205 1.94 13.42 4.09
C SER A 205 2.96 12.31 4.36
N ARG A 206 2.77 11.12 3.82
CA ARG A 206 3.54 9.88 4.06
C ARG A 206 3.60 9.45 5.52
N LYS A 207 2.74 10.00 6.36
CA LYS A 207 2.63 9.61 7.75
C LYS A 207 1.96 8.25 7.87
N VAL A 208 2.40 7.48 8.84
CA VAL A 208 1.74 6.23 9.23
C VAL A 208 0.53 6.58 10.07
N PHE A 209 -0.57 5.93 9.80
CA PHE A 209 -1.83 6.14 10.51
C PHE A 209 -2.47 4.84 10.98
N SER A 210 -3.30 4.94 11.97
CA SER A 210 -4.36 4.02 12.33
C SER A 210 -5.66 4.80 12.47
N VAL A 211 -6.69 4.19 13.03
CA VAL A 211 -7.94 4.85 13.41
C VAL A 211 -8.17 4.56 14.88
N GLN A 212 -8.57 5.57 15.65
CA GLN A 212 -8.85 5.38 17.07
C GLN A 212 -9.97 4.34 17.23
N GLY A 213 -9.66 3.25 17.91
CA GLY A 213 -10.55 2.09 18.03
C GLY A 213 -10.35 1.01 16.95
N GLY A 214 -9.37 1.15 16.07
CA GLY A 214 -8.94 0.14 15.09
C GLY A 214 -9.36 0.44 13.65
N LEU A 215 -8.62 -0.14 12.70
CA LEU A 215 -8.84 0.05 11.26
C LEU A 215 -10.21 -0.46 10.78
N GLY A 216 -10.86 -1.34 11.51
CA GLY A 216 -12.21 -1.78 11.22
C GLY A 216 -13.21 -0.62 11.14
N LEU A 217 -13.00 0.47 11.89
CA LEU A 217 -13.85 1.66 11.82
C LEU A 217 -13.76 2.38 10.47
N LEU A 218 -12.62 2.31 9.78
CA LEU A 218 -12.51 2.80 8.40
C LEU A 218 -13.40 1.98 7.45
N VAL A 219 -13.45 0.65 7.65
CA VAL A 219 -14.29 -0.25 6.87
C VAL A 219 -15.78 0.04 7.10
N GLU A 220 -16.17 0.22 8.36
CA GLU A 220 -17.54 0.57 8.74
C GLU A 220 -17.96 1.93 8.17
N ALA A 221 -17.09 2.95 8.29
CA ALA A 221 -17.35 4.27 7.72
C ALA A 221 -17.51 4.24 6.19
N LEU A 222 -16.74 3.40 5.51
CA LEU A 222 -16.89 3.17 4.07
C LEU A 222 -18.26 2.55 3.74
N ALA A 223 -18.66 1.52 4.50
CA ALA A 223 -19.94 0.84 4.29
C ALA A 223 -21.12 1.79 4.53
N ASP A 224 -21.06 2.59 5.59
CA ASP A 224 -22.10 3.59 5.91
C ASP A 224 -22.18 4.68 4.83
N TYR A 225 -21.03 5.15 4.32
CA TYR A 225 -20.98 6.14 3.24
C TYR A 225 -21.54 5.61 1.91
N ILE A 226 -21.26 4.35 1.57
CA ILE A 226 -21.77 3.69 0.36
C ILE A 226 -23.30 3.48 0.48
N GLY A 227 -23.79 3.20 1.67
CA GLY A 227 -25.11 2.68 1.98
C GLY A 227 -25.04 1.15 2.05
N ARG A 228 -25.31 0.59 3.23
CA ARG A 228 -25.16 -0.87 3.49
C ARG A 228 -26.05 -1.71 2.59
N GLU A 229 -27.17 -1.18 2.14
CA GLU A 229 -28.09 -1.81 1.17
C GLU A 229 -27.46 -2.05 -0.21
N HIS A 230 -26.36 -1.37 -0.51
CA HIS A 230 -25.59 -1.57 -1.75
C HIS A 230 -24.43 -2.56 -1.59
N ILE A 231 -24.32 -3.25 -0.44
CA ILE A 231 -23.28 -4.23 -0.16
C ILE A 231 -23.94 -5.56 0.20
N LEU A 232 -23.84 -6.52 -0.70
CA LEU A 232 -24.37 -7.86 -0.49
C LEU A 232 -23.24 -8.78 -0.04
N THR A 233 -23.33 -9.26 1.18
CA THR A 233 -22.42 -10.28 1.75
C THR A 233 -22.94 -11.69 1.46
N GLU A 234 -22.12 -12.71 1.72
CA GLU A 234 -22.44 -14.12 1.48
C GLU A 234 -22.88 -14.40 0.03
N THR A 235 -22.32 -13.60 -0.90
CA THR A 235 -22.68 -13.61 -2.31
C THR A 235 -21.57 -14.20 -3.14
N GLN A 236 -21.78 -15.36 -3.74
CA GLN A 236 -20.77 -16.03 -4.54
C GLN A 236 -21.00 -15.83 -6.03
N ILE A 237 -20.03 -15.23 -6.73
CA ILE A 237 -20.06 -15.11 -8.19
C ILE A 237 -19.89 -16.50 -8.81
N ARG A 238 -20.80 -16.87 -9.68
CA ARG A 238 -20.80 -18.13 -10.43
C ARG A 238 -20.26 -17.94 -11.83
N TYR A 239 -20.73 -16.89 -12.48
CA TYR A 239 -20.42 -16.69 -13.89
C TYR A 239 -20.39 -15.20 -14.26
N ILE A 240 -19.46 -14.83 -15.13
CA ILE A 240 -19.38 -13.51 -15.75
C ILE A 240 -19.32 -13.71 -17.27
N ASN A 241 -20.25 -13.10 -17.99
CA ASN A 241 -20.24 -13.10 -19.45
C ASN A 241 -20.17 -11.66 -19.99
N HIS A 242 -19.83 -11.53 -21.24
CA HIS A 242 -19.73 -10.25 -21.94
C HIS A 242 -20.60 -10.29 -23.21
N PRO A 243 -21.90 -10.09 -23.06
CA PRO A 243 -22.85 -10.22 -24.18
C PRO A 243 -22.73 -9.11 -25.21
N GLY A 244 -22.04 -8.01 -24.91
CA GLY A 244 -21.92 -6.87 -25.85
C GLY A 244 -20.80 -5.90 -25.43
N ALA A 245 -20.47 -4.96 -26.29
CA ALA A 245 -19.28 -4.11 -26.18
C ALA A 245 -19.12 -3.31 -24.85
N HIS A 246 -20.20 -3.09 -24.11
CA HIS A 246 -20.21 -2.27 -22.88
C HIS A 246 -21.08 -2.85 -21.76
N THR A 247 -21.49 -4.11 -21.87
CA THR A 247 -22.38 -4.75 -20.90
C THR A 247 -21.81 -6.06 -20.44
N PHE A 248 -21.84 -6.29 -19.12
CA PHE A 248 -21.46 -7.57 -18.51
C PHE A 248 -22.72 -8.18 -17.91
N GLY A 249 -22.91 -9.47 -18.14
CA GLY A 249 -23.87 -10.29 -17.38
C GLY A 249 -23.15 -10.92 -16.20
N LEU A 250 -23.77 -10.88 -15.04
CA LEU A 250 -23.21 -11.43 -13.82
C LEU A 250 -24.22 -12.36 -13.18
N THR A 251 -23.84 -13.62 -13.01
CA THR A 251 -24.65 -14.60 -12.28
C THR A 251 -24.01 -14.88 -10.92
N TYR A 252 -24.79 -14.75 -9.87
CA TYR A 252 -24.32 -14.97 -8.49
C TYR A 252 -25.38 -15.69 -7.66
N THR A 253 -24.95 -16.35 -6.57
CA THR A 253 -25.83 -16.92 -5.56
C THR A 253 -25.72 -16.11 -4.28
N ASP A 254 -26.84 -15.88 -3.61
CA ASP A 254 -26.92 -15.26 -2.30
C ASP A 254 -26.77 -16.25 -1.14
N ALA A 255 -26.96 -15.79 0.11
CA ALA A 255 -26.91 -16.60 1.32
C ALA A 255 -27.95 -17.72 1.36
N SER A 256 -29.03 -17.61 0.57
CA SER A 256 -30.09 -18.62 0.47
C SER A 256 -29.82 -19.65 -0.63
N GLU A 257 -28.64 -19.56 -1.28
CA GLU A 257 -28.28 -20.33 -2.50
C GLU A 257 -29.19 -20.03 -3.70
N GLU A 258 -29.95 -18.94 -3.65
CA GLU A 258 -30.77 -18.48 -4.79
C GLU A 258 -29.88 -17.83 -5.85
N GLU A 259 -30.11 -18.21 -7.13
CA GLU A 259 -29.34 -17.69 -8.26
C GLU A 259 -30.00 -16.43 -8.82
N HIS A 260 -29.18 -15.38 -8.99
CA HIS A 260 -29.54 -14.08 -9.56
C HIS A 260 -28.69 -13.79 -10.81
N THR A 261 -29.27 -13.08 -11.79
CA THR A 261 -28.59 -12.68 -13.03
C THR A 261 -28.80 -11.20 -13.32
#